data_fa6d6a9741b1a26c87c035b13f7dae0e
#
_entry.id   fa6d6a9741b1a26c87c035b13f7dae0e
#
_cell.length_a   1.000
_cell.length_b   1.000
_cell.length_c   1.000
_cell.angle_alpha   90.00
_cell.angle_beta   90.00
_cell.angle_gamma   90.00
#
_symmetry.space_group_name_H-M   'P 1'
#
loop_
_entity.id
_entity.type
_entity.pdbx_description
1 polymer ?
#
loop_
_entity_poly.entity_id
_entity_poly.type
_entity_poly.pdbx_seq_one_letter_code
_entity_poly.pdbx_strand_id
1 'polypeptide(L)'
;LNLYGTIIGANADTVCIPNGITTACDGGTCGASNFEQFYMSNIVRYESAVYSYLNVSTFGNKSLCKHEEDHDPADFREDLIDRLFEKYPQVLRGLKVRMCKGTLGDYGMSPLYAGLEMSGRLKEKGFHCPVAIHYDDLPENVTVHELFGAMRKGDVIAHVFQTKAETIFDENGKIKD
;
A
#
# COMPACT_ATOMS: atom_id res chain seq x y z
N LEU A 1 2.36 7.62 5.20
CA LEU A 1 2.89 8.81 4.51
C LEU A 1 3.13 8.49 3.04
N ASN A 2 3.02 9.49 2.18
CA ASN A 2 3.46 9.45 0.79
C ASN A 2 4.75 10.28 0.71
N LEU A 3 5.88 9.62 0.55
CA LEU A 3 7.21 10.24 0.65
C LEU A 3 7.93 10.41 -0.69
N TYR A 4 7.33 9.92 -1.77
CA TYR A 4 7.84 10.12 -3.12
C TYR A 4 7.26 11.39 -3.76
N GLY A 5 7.98 12.01 -4.68
CA GLY A 5 7.64 13.27 -5.35
C GLY A 5 6.39 13.25 -6.22
N THR A 6 5.26 12.87 -5.64
CA THR A 6 3.92 13.03 -6.22
C THR A 6 3.29 14.32 -5.72
N ILE A 7 2.16 14.74 -6.31
CA ILE A 7 1.43 15.95 -5.86
C ILE A 7 0.92 15.87 -4.42
N ILE A 8 0.85 14.68 -3.84
CA ILE A 8 0.46 14.44 -2.44
C ILE A 8 1.65 13.97 -1.59
N GLY A 9 2.84 13.91 -2.15
CA GLY A 9 4.05 13.48 -1.47
C GLY A 9 4.68 14.60 -0.64
N ALA A 10 5.37 14.22 0.42
CA ALA A 10 6.14 15.11 1.25
C ALA A 10 7.59 14.63 1.38
N ASN A 11 8.52 15.56 1.59
CA ASN A 11 9.89 15.21 1.94
C ASN A 11 9.92 14.69 3.38
N ALA A 12 10.51 13.50 3.59
CA ALA A 12 10.52 12.86 4.91
C ALA A 12 11.19 13.74 5.98
N ASP A 13 12.34 14.31 5.68
CA ASP A 13 13.10 15.10 6.64
C ASP A 13 12.36 16.38 7.02
N THR A 14 11.69 17.03 6.05
CA THR A 14 10.89 18.22 6.31
C THR A 14 9.70 17.95 7.23
N VAL A 15 9.13 16.74 7.16
CA VAL A 15 7.97 16.38 7.97
C VAL A 15 8.38 15.70 9.28
N CYS A 16 9.38 14.83 9.23
CA CYS A 16 9.72 13.96 10.35
C CYS A 16 10.63 14.66 11.37
N ILE A 17 11.73 15.25 10.93
CA ILE A 17 12.77 15.80 11.83
C ILE A 17 12.21 16.89 12.75
N PRO A 18 11.46 17.88 12.28
CA PRO A 18 10.90 18.92 13.16
C PRO A 18 9.92 18.40 14.22
N ASN A 19 9.37 17.20 13.99
CA ASN A 19 8.45 16.54 14.91
C ASN A 19 9.11 15.43 15.76
N GLY A 20 10.44 15.34 15.76
CA GLY A 20 11.17 14.34 16.52
C GLY A 20 11.03 12.90 16.01
N ILE A 21 10.60 12.74 14.76
CA ILE A 21 10.41 11.43 14.12
C ILE A 21 11.69 11.06 13.39
N THR A 22 12.33 9.97 13.79
CA THR A 22 13.58 9.48 13.19
C THR A 22 13.36 8.39 12.15
N THR A 23 12.17 7.79 12.13
CA THR A 23 11.84 6.67 11.24
C THR A 23 10.43 6.84 10.68
N ALA A 24 10.31 6.70 9.38
CA ALA A 24 9.03 6.76 8.67
C ALA A 24 8.86 5.57 7.73
N CYS A 25 7.61 5.27 7.40
CA CYS A 25 7.30 4.28 6.37
C CYS A 25 6.40 4.91 5.30
N ASP A 26 6.84 4.83 4.05
CA ASP A 26 6.02 5.17 2.89
C ASP A 26 4.89 4.15 2.76
N GLY A 27 3.67 4.64 2.57
CA GLY A 27 2.45 3.83 2.51
C GLY A 27 2.19 3.15 1.17
N GLY A 28 3.21 2.97 0.34
CA GLY A 28 3.07 2.38 -0.99
C GLY A 28 2.75 3.41 -2.06
N THR A 29 3.47 4.52 -2.08
CA THR A 29 3.37 5.54 -3.13
C THR A 29 3.88 5.02 -4.47
N CYS A 30 4.94 4.22 -4.45
CA CYS A 30 5.57 3.64 -5.64
C CYS A 30 5.11 2.20 -5.88
N GLY A 31 5.00 1.85 -7.16
CA GLY A 31 4.91 0.47 -7.63
C GLY A 31 6.24 -0.02 -8.19
N ALA A 32 6.21 -1.20 -8.79
CA ALA A 32 7.43 -1.89 -9.22
C ALA A 32 8.25 -1.14 -10.28
N SER A 33 7.61 -0.34 -11.13
CA SER A 33 8.31 0.38 -12.22
C SER A 33 9.03 1.63 -11.78
N ASN A 34 8.69 2.23 -10.63
CA ASN A 34 9.25 3.52 -10.21
C ASN A 34 9.87 3.50 -8.80
N PHE A 35 9.85 2.35 -8.11
CA PHE A 35 10.44 2.23 -6.77
C PHE A 35 11.94 2.52 -6.75
N GLU A 36 12.71 2.03 -7.73
CA GLU A 36 14.15 2.29 -7.77
C GLU A 36 14.47 3.78 -7.90
N GLN A 37 13.68 4.52 -8.68
CA GLN A 37 13.84 5.97 -8.76
C GLN A 37 13.58 6.61 -7.40
N PHE A 38 12.53 6.22 -6.69
CA PHE A 38 12.24 6.70 -5.34
C PHE A 38 13.39 6.37 -4.37
N TYR A 39 13.89 5.15 -4.41
CA TYR A 39 15.02 4.72 -3.58
C TYR A 39 16.24 5.61 -3.81
N MET A 40 16.69 5.75 -5.07
CA MET A 40 17.92 6.48 -5.43
C MET A 40 17.80 7.99 -5.28
N SER A 41 16.63 8.57 -5.57
CA SER A 41 16.46 10.03 -5.54
C SER A 41 16.04 10.56 -4.16
N ASN A 42 15.46 9.73 -3.32
CA ASN A 42 14.88 10.15 -2.03
C ASN A 42 15.37 9.32 -0.84
N ILE A 43 15.06 8.02 -0.79
CA ILE A 43 15.27 7.21 0.43
C ILE A 43 16.73 7.27 0.89
N VAL A 44 17.70 7.06 -0.02
CA VAL A 44 19.14 7.08 0.32
C VAL A 44 19.67 8.47 0.68
N ARG A 45 18.89 9.52 0.52
CA ARG A 45 19.29 10.91 0.76
C ARG A 45 18.67 11.51 2.00
N TYR A 46 17.66 10.84 2.56
CA TYR A 46 17.03 11.31 3.79
C TYR A 46 17.92 11.03 5.00
N GLU A 47 17.95 11.97 5.93
CA GLU A 47 18.53 11.79 7.28
C GLU A 47 17.64 10.89 8.13
N SER A 48 16.32 10.98 7.95
CA SER A 48 15.35 10.07 8.55
C SER A 48 15.45 8.67 7.94
N ALA A 49 15.38 7.62 8.73
CA ALA A 49 15.26 6.25 8.23
C ALA A 49 13.89 6.06 7.54
N VAL A 50 13.90 5.74 6.25
CA VAL A 50 12.66 5.55 5.48
C VAL A 50 12.55 4.13 4.97
N TYR A 51 11.47 3.46 5.37
CA TYR A 51 11.00 2.20 4.82
C TYR A 51 9.85 2.42 3.85
N SER A 52 9.44 1.39 3.11
CA SER A 52 8.34 1.50 2.15
C SER A 52 7.56 0.20 2.04
N TYR A 53 6.23 0.34 1.94
CA TYR A 53 5.43 -0.66 1.27
C TYR A 53 5.56 -0.47 -0.24
N LEU A 54 5.45 -1.55 -1.00
CA LEU A 54 5.43 -1.52 -2.45
C LEU A 54 3.99 -1.68 -2.95
N ASN A 55 3.50 -0.74 -3.73
CA ASN A 55 2.17 -0.86 -4.33
C ASN A 55 2.15 -2.01 -5.34
N VAL A 56 1.10 -2.83 -5.31
CA VAL A 56 0.90 -3.91 -6.29
C VAL A 56 0.67 -3.36 -7.70
N SER A 57 0.03 -2.19 -7.81
CA SER A 57 -0.05 -1.43 -9.06
C SER A 57 1.34 -1.08 -9.56
N THR A 58 1.61 -1.37 -10.82
CA THR A 58 2.92 -1.25 -11.44
C THR A 58 3.53 0.15 -11.32
N PHE A 59 2.72 1.20 -11.39
CA PHE A 59 3.15 2.60 -11.27
C PHE A 59 2.88 3.21 -9.89
N GLY A 60 2.23 2.48 -8.99
CA GLY A 60 1.85 2.98 -7.68
C GLY A 60 0.70 3.96 -7.72
N ASN A 61 0.63 4.83 -6.70
CA ASN A 61 -0.38 5.87 -6.64
C ASN A 61 -0.29 6.78 -7.87
N LYS A 62 -1.43 7.38 -8.23
CA LYS A 62 -1.59 8.31 -9.33
C LYS A 62 -0.36 9.22 -9.50
N SER A 63 0.49 8.87 -10.47
CA SER A 63 1.72 9.60 -10.75
C SER A 63 1.42 10.87 -11.55
N LEU A 64 2.37 11.82 -11.55
CA LEU A 64 2.36 12.98 -12.44
C LEU A 64 2.26 12.62 -13.93
N CYS A 65 2.42 11.36 -14.29
CA CYS A 65 2.55 10.83 -15.65
C CYS A 65 1.28 10.20 -16.19
N LYS A 66 0.09 10.72 -15.96
CA LYS A 66 -1.18 10.28 -16.59
C LYS A 66 -1.59 8.80 -16.40
N HIS A 67 -0.78 7.97 -15.76
CA HIS A 67 -1.15 6.61 -15.43
C HIS A 67 -2.00 6.60 -14.18
N GLU A 68 -3.17 6.01 -14.26
CA GLU A 68 -4.00 5.76 -13.08
C GLU A 68 -3.41 4.59 -12.30
N GLU A 69 -3.73 4.53 -11.02
CA GLU A 69 -3.40 3.38 -10.19
C GLU A 69 -4.15 2.17 -10.74
N ASP A 70 -3.40 1.24 -11.31
CA ASP A 70 -3.94 0.06 -11.94
C ASP A 70 -4.26 -1.01 -10.90
N HIS A 71 -5.44 -1.61 -11.01
CA HIS A 71 -5.93 -2.64 -10.10
C HIS A 71 -6.37 -3.91 -10.83
N ASP A 72 -6.10 -4.03 -12.14
CA ASP A 72 -6.22 -5.30 -12.81
C ASP A 72 -5.07 -6.23 -12.35
N PRO A 73 -5.38 -7.36 -11.68
CA PRO A 73 -4.33 -8.30 -11.26
C PRO A 73 -3.49 -8.84 -12.42
N ALA A 74 -4.03 -8.85 -13.65
CA ALA A 74 -3.30 -9.29 -14.83
C ALA A 74 -2.14 -8.36 -15.21
N ASP A 75 -2.19 -7.10 -14.78
CA ASP A 75 -1.16 -6.10 -15.05
C ASP A 75 -0.14 -5.97 -13.91
N PHE A 76 -0.29 -6.72 -12.82
CA PHE A 76 0.67 -6.71 -11.73
C PHE A 76 1.99 -7.35 -12.16
N ARG A 77 3.07 -6.62 -11.99
CA ARG A 77 4.41 -7.07 -12.38
C ARG A 77 5.08 -7.85 -11.26
N GLU A 78 4.57 -9.06 -11.01
CA GLU A 78 5.08 -9.97 -9.99
C GLU A 78 6.59 -10.22 -10.12
N ASP A 79 7.07 -10.37 -11.37
CA ASP A 79 8.49 -10.56 -11.67
C ASP A 79 9.37 -9.40 -11.20
N LEU A 80 8.87 -8.17 -11.31
CA LEU A 80 9.58 -6.99 -10.82
C LEU A 80 9.46 -6.85 -9.30
N ILE A 81 8.31 -7.16 -8.73
CA ILE A 81 8.09 -7.16 -7.27
C ILE A 81 9.07 -8.11 -6.59
N ASP A 82 9.18 -9.34 -7.08
CA ASP A 82 10.11 -10.34 -6.56
C ASP A 82 11.56 -9.83 -6.57
N ARG A 83 12.03 -9.32 -7.72
CA ARG A 83 13.39 -8.75 -7.85
C ARG A 83 13.63 -7.58 -6.90
N LEU A 84 12.63 -6.73 -6.68
CA LEU A 84 12.77 -5.60 -5.76
C LEU A 84 12.90 -6.06 -4.31
N PHE A 85 12.14 -7.06 -3.88
CA PHE A 85 12.29 -7.63 -2.55
C PHE A 85 13.65 -8.32 -2.35
N GLU A 86 14.16 -9.00 -3.37
CA GLU A 86 15.50 -9.58 -3.36
C GLU A 86 16.60 -8.50 -3.28
N LYS A 87 16.42 -7.38 -3.98
CA LYS A 87 17.43 -6.30 -4.06
C LYS A 87 17.38 -5.34 -2.88
N TYR A 88 16.19 -5.07 -2.32
CA TYR A 88 15.97 -4.07 -1.28
C TYR A 88 15.27 -4.60 -0.01
N PRO A 89 15.65 -5.80 0.50
CA PRO A 89 14.96 -6.41 1.66
C PRO A 89 15.07 -5.56 2.93
N GLN A 90 16.11 -4.71 3.02
CA GLN A 90 16.31 -3.81 4.15
C GLN A 90 15.35 -2.61 4.16
N VAL A 91 14.69 -2.29 3.03
CA VAL A 91 13.81 -1.13 2.89
C VAL A 91 12.35 -1.53 2.71
N LEU A 92 12.08 -2.55 1.90
CA LEU A 92 10.71 -3.01 1.64
C LEU A 92 10.14 -3.74 2.87
N ARG A 93 8.91 -3.36 3.26
CA ARG A 93 8.23 -3.85 4.46
C ARG A 93 6.93 -4.60 4.17
N GLY A 94 6.50 -4.68 2.94
CA GLY A 94 5.28 -5.36 2.55
C GLY A 94 4.72 -4.82 1.24
N LEU A 95 3.54 -5.33 0.88
CA LEU A 95 2.79 -4.89 -0.29
C LEU A 95 1.65 -3.96 0.12
N LYS A 96 1.30 -3.05 -0.79
CA LYS A 96 0.17 -2.13 -0.63
C LYS A 96 -0.89 -2.41 -1.67
N VAL A 97 -2.14 -2.55 -1.22
CA VAL A 97 -3.32 -2.63 -2.08
C VAL A 97 -4.28 -1.50 -1.73
N ARG A 98 -4.82 -0.84 -2.73
CA ARG A 98 -5.83 0.19 -2.52
C ARG A 98 -7.22 -0.34 -2.86
N MET A 99 -8.11 -0.36 -1.88
CA MET A 99 -9.46 -0.89 -1.95
C MET A 99 -10.47 0.25 -1.91
N CYS A 100 -10.62 0.94 -3.05
CA CYS A 100 -11.53 2.09 -3.17
C CYS A 100 -12.35 1.99 -4.47
N LYS A 101 -13.60 2.42 -4.43
CA LYS A 101 -14.52 2.42 -5.57
C LYS A 101 -13.90 3.05 -6.83
N GLY A 102 -13.21 4.18 -6.67
CA GLY A 102 -12.59 4.90 -7.79
C GLY A 102 -11.39 4.19 -8.43
N THR A 103 -10.88 3.12 -7.84
CA THR A 103 -9.73 2.36 -8.35
C THR A 103 -10.07 0.91 -8.66
N LEU A 104 -11.01 0.30 -7.93
CA LEU A 104 -11.33 -1.12 -8.10
C LEU A 104 -12.24 -1.40 -9.30
N GLY A 105 -13.11 -0.45 -9.68
CA GLY A 105 -14.08 -0.71 -10.74
C GLY A 105 -14.83 -2.03 -10.50
N ASP A 106 -14.85 -2.90 -11.50
CA ASP A 106 -15.52 -4.20 -11.45
C ASP A 106 -14.65 -5.33 -10.86
N TYR A 107 -13.40 -5.05 -10.51
CA TYR A 107 -12.46 -6.09 -10.00
C TYR A 107 -12.80 -6.58 -8.59
N GLY A 108 -13.58 -5.83 -7.80
CA GLY A 108 -14.01 -6.23 -6.47
C GLY A 108 -12.84 -6.59 -5.55
N MET A 109 -12.85 -7.81 -5.00
CA MET A 109 -11.81 -8.31 -4.10
C MET A 109 -10.57 -8.88 -4.80
N SER A 110 -10.58 -9.06 -6.13
CA SER A 110 -9.49 -9.76 -6.84
C SER A 110 -8.13 -9.11 -6.69
N PRO A 111 -7.96 -7.77 -6.67
CA PRO A 111 -6.65 -7.15 -6.43
C PRO A 111 -6.09 -7.46 -5.04
N LEU A 112 -6.96 -7.55 -4.02
CA LEU A 112 -6.51 -7.93 -2.68
C LEU A 112 -6.07 -9.40 -2.65
N TYR A 113 -6.84 -10.30 -3.23
CA TYR A 113 -6.48 -11.72 -3.27
C TYR A 113 -5.16 -11.94 -3.99
N ALA A 114 -4.94 -11.29 -5.13
CA ALA A 114 -3.65 -11.32 -5.83
C ALA A 114 -2.50 -10.78 -4.95
N GLY A 115 -2.72 -9.65 -4.26
CA GLY A 115 -1.73 -9.09 -3.33
C GLY A 115 -1.41 -10.02 -2.16
N LEU A 116 -2.42 -10.70 -1.60
CA LEU A 116 -2.25 -11.69 -0.53
C LEU A 116 -1.47 -12.92 -1.00
N GLU A 117 -1.73 -13.39 -2.23
CA GLU A 117 -1.01 -14.50 -2.84
C GLU A 117 0.46 -14.15 -3.08
N MET A 118 0.75 -13.01 -3.72
CA MET A 118 2.12 -12.52 -3.89
C MET A 118 2.85 -12.40 -2.55
N SER A 119 2.19 -11.83 -1.55
CA SER A 119 2.72 -11.73 -0.18
C SER A 119 3.04 -13.12 0.40
N GLY A 120 2.20 -14.12 0.16
CA GLY A 120 2.42 -15.52 0.57
C GLY A 120 3.70 -16.07 -0.04
N ARG A 121 3.86 -15.97 -1.36
CA ARG A 121 5.07 -16.43 -2.07
C ARG A 121 6.34 -15.72 -1.59
N LEU A 122 6.28 -14.41 -1.34
CA LEU A 122 7.41 -13.67 -0.79
C LEU A 122 7.77 -14.13 0.63
N LYS A 123 6.78 -14.45 1.47
CA LYS A 123 7.01 -15.01 2.81
C LYS A 123 7.65 -16.40 2.75
N GLU A 124 7.25 -17.24 1.81
CA GLU A 124 7.88 -18.56 1.56
C GLU A 124 9.35 -18.44 1.15
N LYS A 125 9.71 -17.36 0.44
CA LYS A 125 11.10 -17.00 0.13
C LYS A 125 11.86 -16.39 1.32
N GLY A 126 11.23 -16.21 2.48
CA GLY A 126 11.83 -15.70 3.71
C GLY A 126 11.73 -14.19 3.91
N PHE A 127 10.99 -13.46 3.07
CA PHE A 127 10.79 -12.02 3.25
C PHE A 127 9.67 -11.72 4.25
N HIS A 128 9.84 -10.68 5.05
CA HIS A 128 8.74 -10.10 5.81
C HIS A 128 7.85 -9.29 4.86
N CYS A 129 6.65 -9.80 4.56
CA CYS A 129 5.78 -9.20 3.56
C CYS A 129 4.30 -9.23 4.00
N PRO A 130 3.89 -8.40 4.97
CA PRO A 130 2.47 -8.16 5.22
C PRO A 130 1.85 -7.39 4.06
N VAL A 131 0.53 -7.47 3.92
CA VAL A 131 -0.25 -6.61 3.03
C VAL A 131 -0.83 -5.46 3.82
N ALA A 132 -0.65 -4.24 3.33
CA ALA A 132 -1.32 -3.06 3.85
C ALA A 132 -2.43 -2.64 2.90
N ILE A 133 -3.66 -2.55 3.39
CA ILE A 133 -4.77 -2.00 2.61
C ILE A 133 -5.03 -0.55 2.97
N HIS A 134 -5.39 0.23 1.96
CA HIS A 134 -6.10 1.49 2.09
C HIS A 134 -7.53 1.25 1.63
N TYR A 135 -8.50 1.56 2.45
CA TYR A 135 -9.89 1.56 2.02
C TYR A 135 -10.57 2.87 2.41
N ASP A 136 -11.49 3.32 1.58
CA ASP A 136 -12.39 4.41 1.89
C ASP A 136 -13.78 4.08 1.33
N ASP A 137 -14.21 4.67 0.24
CA ASP A 137 -15.47 4.36 -0.42
C ASP A 137 -15.35 3.03 -1.17
N LEU A 138 -15.99 1.97 -0.69
CA LEU A 138 -15.96 0.64 -1.31
C LEU A 138 -16.99 0.55 -2.45
N PRO A 139 -16.71 -0.23 -3.51
CA PRO A 139 -17.71 -0.54 -4.52
C PRO A 139 -18.82 -1.43 -3.91
N GLU A 140 -20.00 -1.42 -4.53
CA GLU A 140 -21.19 -2.12 -4.02
C GLU A 140 -21.00 -3.65 -3.89
N ASN A 141 -20.08 -4.22 -4.64
CA ASN A 141 -19.74 -5.64 -4.61
C ASN A 141 -18.66 -6.02 -3.60
N VAL A 142 -18.26 -5.11 -2.71
CA VAL A 142 -17.27 -5.36 -1.65
C VAL A 142 -17.79 -4.84 -0.31
N THR A 143 -17.85 -5.70 0.69
CA THR A 143 -18.24 -5.32 2.05
C THR A 143 -17.03 -5.18 2.97
N VAL A 144 -17.16 -4.36 4.03
CA VAL A 144 -16.13 -4.24 5.07
C VAL A 144 -15.88 -5.60 5.74
N HIS A 145 -16.93 -6.39 5.96
CA HIS A 145 -16.80 -7.71 6.55
C HIS A 145 -15.96 -8.66 5.68
N GLU A 146 -16.21 -8.70 4.37
CA GLU A 146 -15.42 -9.49 3.43
C GLU A 146 -13.99 -9.02 3.36
N LEU A 147 -13.79 -7.69 3.25
CA LEU A 147 -12.49 -7.07 3.19
C LEU A 147 -11.62 -7.40 4.41
N PHE A 148 -12.19 -7.23 5.61
CA PHE A 148 -11.45 -7.48 6.85
C PHE A 148 -11.27 -8.97 7.13
N GLY A 149 -12.26 -9.79 6.75
CA GLY A 149 -12.18 -11.25 6.86
C GLY A 149 -11.08 -11.87 5.99
N ALA A 150 -10.70 -11.22 4.90
CA ALA A 150 -9.59 -11.67 4.06
C ALA A 150 -8.20 -11.33 4.65
N MET A 151 -8.11 -10.35 5.57
CA MET A 151 -6.84 -9.91 6.14
C MET A 151 -6.28 -10.93 7.13
N ARG A 152 -4.98 -11.13 7.09
CA ARG A 152 -4.28 -12.12 7.92
C ARG A 152 -3.61 -11.43 9.13
N LYS A 153 -3.31 -12.20 10.15
CA LYS A 153 -2.51 -11.71 11.28
C LYS A 153 -1.20 -11.10 10.81
N GLY A 154 -0.99 -9.83 11.15
CA GLY A 154 0.19 -9.04 10.77
C GLY A 154 -0.02 -8.16 9.54
N ASP A 155 -1.11 -8.34 8.79
CA ASP A 155 -1.49 -7.39 7.74
C ASP A 155 -2.01 -6.08 8.36
N VAL A 156 -2.06 -5.01 7.58
CA VAL A 156 -2.34 -3.65 8.07
C VAL A 156 -3.57 -3.07 7.37
N ILE A 157 -4.47 -2.52 8.15
CA ILE A 157 -5.66 -1.80 7.66
C ILE A 157 -5.46 -0.31 7.97
N ALA A 158 -5.29 0.49 6.92
CA ALA A 158 -5.21 1.94 7.05
C ALA A 158 -6.61 2.57 7.01
N HIS A 159 -6.75 3.74 7.66
CA HIS A 159 -7.99 4.54 7.68
C HIS A 159 -9.19 3.87 8.35
N VAL A 160 -8.98 3.04 9.36
CA VAL A 160 -10.03 2.31 10.07
C VAL A 160 -11.08 3.26 10.67
N PHE A 161 -10.66 4.42 11.20
CA PHE A 161 -11.53 5.44 11.79
C PHE A 161 -11.91 6.50 10.74
N GLN A 162 -12.79 6.11 9.83
CA GLN A 162 -13.27 6.99 8.77
C GLN A 162 -14.81 6.99 8.71
N THR A 163 -15.40 7.99 8.04
CA THR A 163 -16.85 8.18 7.96
C THR A 163 -17.38 8.18 6.53
N LYS A 164 -16.57 7.84 5.54
CA LYS A 164 -16.94 7.96 4.11
C LYS A 164 -17.79 6.82 3.59
N ALA A 165 -17.70 5.65 4.15
CA ALA A 165 -18.40 4.48 3.64
C ALA A 165 -18.86 3.60 4.80
N GLU A 166 -19.09 2.34 4.53
CA GLU A 166 -19.32 1.35 5.58
C GLU A 166 -18.16 1.38 6.58
N THR A 167 -18.47 1.68 7.84
CA THR A 167 -17.49 1.81 8.91
C THR A 167 -17.43 0.54 9.74
N ILE A 168 -16.39 0.43 10.56
CA ILE A 168 -16.29 -0.64 11.57
C ILE A 168 -17.30 -0.50 12.70
N PHE A 169 -18.04 0.60 12.76
CA PHE A 169 -19.03 0.85 13.80
C PHE A 169 -20.44 0.53 13.32
N ASP A 170 -21.25 -0.01 14.20
CA ASP A 170 -22.68 -0.14 14.03
C ASP A 170 -23.40 1.23 14.26
N GLU A 171 -24.73 1.22 14.15
CA GLU A 171 -25.56 2.40 14.36
C GLU A 171 -25.52 2.94 15.81
N ASN A 172 -25.08 2.13 16.77
CA ASN A 172 -24.94 2.48 18.18
C ASN A 172 -23.50 2.90 18.53
N GLY A 173 -22.59 2.97 17.56
CA GLY A 173 -21.18 3.31 17.74
C GLY A 173 -20.35 2.18 18.37
N LYS A 174 -20.82 0.93 18.34
CA LYS A 174 -20.04 -0.23 18.75
C LYS A 174 -19.33 -0.84 17.54
N ILE A 175 -18.17 -1.44 17.79
CA ILE A 175 -17.45 -2.19 16.76
C ILE A 175 -18.31 -3.38 16.34
N LYS A 176 -18.47 -3.53 15.02
CA LYS A 176 -19.14 -4.68 14.40
C LYS A 176 -18.33 -5.96 14.65
N ASP A 177 -19.04 -7.07 14.84
CA ASP A 177 -18.43 -8.40 14.98
C ASP A 177 -17.84 -8.93 13.68
#